data_c2a2d77361c63c0793f797d369ee2b3f
#
_entry.id   c2a2d77361c63c0793f797d369ee2b3f
#
_cell.length_a   1.000
_cell.length_b   1.000
_cell.length_c   1.000
_cell.angle_alpha   90.00
_cell.angle_beta   90.00
_cell.angle_gamma   90.00
#
_symmetry.space_group_name_H-M   'P 1'
#
loop_
_entity.id
_entity.type
_entity.pdbx_description
1 polymer ?
#
loop_
_entity_poly.entity_id
_entity_poly.type
_entity_poly.pdbx_seq_one_letter_code
_entity_poly.pdbx_strand_id
1 'polypeptide(L)'
;MLVLIKRVKTKYLLLEQKKFQNKSKNICEVYQSESFRCIMSLSYRITFLCVDDTMVAKTGTRFENVSKLFDHAAHNGSNYLNGHCFVNIMLCIPVWKNDRVSYLSLPLGYRMWQKKESKLELAASMIRQVMPEFQEKKQAIILCDSWYTKQNLGSIVDEYQNLDLIGNARIDSVMYDPAPAHTGRRGRPAKHGKRLSVETDFAFSNEKIGDYYIGAHRVITNLFGCREIQAYVTATEKEHGTKRLFFSTIFPEDLQIFCACQEKEPLNQTGSDRMKYIPLFLYSFQWNIETSYYEQKTIWSLCSYMVRSCKGIEMLVNLINICYCAMKILPYQDEQFSEYRTKSVQEFRFELSQGIRSQIFLTNFVRNIETHIKSNVIIKALKQLIRQQVY
;
A
#
# COMPACT_ATOMS: atom_id res chain seq x y z
N MET A 1 12.06 -11.39 0.81
CA MET A 1 11.34 -10.16 1.17
C MET A 1 10.58 -10.27 2.49
N LEU A 2 9.70 -11.26 2.70
CA LEU A 2 8.96 -11.46 3.96
C LEU A 2 9.88 -11.63 5.18
N VAL A 3 11.01 -12.32 5.06
CA VAL A 3 12.04 -12.46 6.12
C VAL A 3 12.68 -11.11 6.47
N LEU A 4 12.95 -10.28 5.46
CA LEU A 4 13.48 -8.92 5.66
C LEU A 4 12.44 -8.04 6.38
N ILE A 5 11.19 -8.13 5.96
CA ILE A 5 10.06 -7.43 6.60
C ILE A 5 9.85 -7.88 8.04
N LYS A 6 9.99 -9.19 8.34
CA LYS A 6 9.96 -9.71 9.71
C LYS A 6 11.05 -9.07 10.60
N ARG A 7 12.29 -8.96 10.11
CA ARG A 7 13.40 -8.35 10.85
C ARG A 7 13.19 -6.85 11.10
N VAL A 8 12.71 -6.10 10.10
CA VAL A 8 12.32 -4.68 10.25
C VAL A 8 11.25 -4.53 11.32
N LYS A 9 10.22 -5.38 11.24
CA LYS A 9 9.05 -5.33 12.13
C LYS A 9 9.43 -5.58 13.59
N THR A 10 10.35 -6.51 13.87
CA THR A 10 10.66 -6.90 15.26
C THR A 10 11.58 -5.91 15.96
N LYS A 11 12.61 -5.41 15.29
CA LYS A 11 13.63 -4.56 15.91
C LYS A 11 13.20 -3.08 15.97
N TYR A 12 12.63 -2.57 14.89
CA TYR A 12 12.27 -1.15 14.78
C TYR A 12 10.93 -0.83 15.47
N LEU A 13 9.91 -1.68 15.29
CA LEU A 13 8.60 -1.46 15.89
C LEU A 13 8.60 -1.53 17.42
N LEU A 14 9.43 -2.37 18.05
CA LEU A 14 9.54 -2.46 19.51
C LEU A 14 10.23 -1.23 20.13
N LEU A 15 11.25 -0.69 19.48
CA LEU A 15 11.96 0.52 19.95
C LEU A 15 11.12 1.78 19.78
N GLU A 16 10.43 1.91 18.65
CA GLU A 16 9.60 3.09 18.35
C GLU A 16 8.22 3.03 19.01
N GLN A 17 7.67 1.85 19.34
CA GLN A 17 6.43 1.75 20.10
C GLN A 17 6.50 2.48 21.46
N LYS A 18 7.62 2.35 22.18
CA LYS A 18 7.83 3.04 23.47
C LYS A 18 7.95 4.56 23.27
N LYS A 19 8.64 5.01 22.22
CA LYS A 19 8.77 6.43 21.88
C LYS A 19 7.42 7.02 21.41
N PHE A 20 6.62 6.24 20.66
CA PHE A 20 5.31 6.66 20.19
C PHE A 20 4.32 6.86 21.36
N GLN A 21 4.23 5.90 22.28
CA GLN A 21 3.35 6.02 23.45
C GLN A 21 3.66 7.24 24.31
N ASN A 22 4.94 7.62 24.41
CA ASN A 22 5.35 8.79 25.18
C ASN A 22 5.18 10.11 24.41
N LYS A 23 5.38 10.12 23.07
CA LYS A 23 5.25 11.33 22.23
C LYS A 23 3.80 11.60 21.79
N SER A 24 2.95 10.58 21.61
CA SER A 24 1.55 10.79 21.23
C SER A 24 0.78 11.63 22.26
N LYS A 25 1.16 11.58 23.53
CA LYS A 25 0.59 12.43 24.57
C LYS A 25 0.85 13.93 24.33
N ASN A 26 2.02 14.27 23.79
CA ASN A 26 2.41 15.68 23.57
C ASN A 26 1.96 16.22 22.19
N ILE A 27 1.70 15.34 21.21
CA ILE A 27 1.37 15.73 19.83
C ILE A 27 -0.13 15.99 19.65
N CYS A 28 -0.99 15.37 20.47
CA CYS A 28 -2.43 15.68 20.47
C CYS A 28 -2.74 17.16 20.73
N GLU A 29 -1.84 17.89 21.40
CA GLU A 29 -2.00 19.30 21.71
C GLU A 29 -1.64 20.25 20.55
N VAL A 30 -0.82 19.80 19.57
CA VAL A 30 -0.25 20.66 18.52
C VAL A 30 -1.06 20.67 17.21
N TYR A 31 -1.84 19.62 16.93
CA TYR A 31 -2.58 19.53 15.67
C TYR A 31 -4.09 19.74 15.84
N GLN A 32 -4.58 20.86 15.34
CA GLN A 32 -5.97 21.30 15.48
C GLN A 32 -7.00 20.55 14.60
N SER A 33 -6.61 19.69 13.65
CA SER A 33 -7.56 18.91 12.86
C SER A 33 -7.87 17.56 13.52
N GLU A 34 -9.08 17.36 14.00
CA GLU A 34 -9.54 16.15 14.68
C GLU A 34 -9.46 14.89 13.80
N SER A 35 -9.65 15.03 12.49
CA SER A 35 -9.49 13.92 11.54
C SER A 35 -8.07 13.37 11.52
N PHE A 36 -7.08 14.26 11.64
CA PHE A 36 -5.68 13.87 11.68
C PHE A 36 -5.31 13.22 13.02
N ARG A 37 -5.90 13.68 14.13
CA ARG A 37 -5.74 13.06 15.46
C ARG A 37 -6.22 11.61 15.47
N CYS A 38 -7.36 11.30 14.83
CA CYS A 38 -7.88 9.94 14.75
C CYS A 38 -6.92 9.00 14.01
N ILE A 39 -6.40 9.40 12.84
CA ILE A 39 -5.43 8.61 12.08
C ILE A 39 -4.13 8.43 12.86
N MET A 40 -3.67 9.50 13.54
CA MET A 40 -2.44 9.48 14.34
C MET A 40 -2.58 8.63 15.61
N SER A 41 -3.81 8.43 16.11
CA SER A 41 -4.09 7.60 17.29
C SER A 41 -4.15 6.11 17.00
N LEU A 42 -4.21 5.71 15.71
CA LEU A 42 -4.19 4.30 15.35
C LEU A 42 -2.89 3.64 15.80
N SER A 43 -3.03 2.50 16.46
CA SER A 43 -1.89 1.76 16.98
C SER A 43 -1.07 1.13 15.86
N TYR A 44 0.20 0.80 16.15
CA TYR A 44 1.03 -0.02 15.27
C TYR A 44 0.47 -1.44 15.02
N ARG A 45 -0.70 -1.76 15.55
CA ARG A 45 -1.37 -3.04 15.33
C ARG A 45 -2.09 -3.11 13.99
N ILE A 46 -2.42 -1.96 13.39
CA ILE A 46 -3.08 -1.92 12.07
C ILE A 46 -2.03 -1.86 10.97
N THR A 47 -2.25 -2.65 9.94
CA THR A 47 -1.41 -2.70 8.73
C THR A 47 -2.33 -2.74 7.51
N PHE A 48 -2.02 -1.98 6.47
CA PHE A 48 -2.83 -1.99 5.25
C PHE A 48 -2.19 -2.85 4.17
N LEU A 49 -3.04 -3.57 3.43
CA LEU A 49 -2.73 -4.32 2.22
C LEU A 49 -3.44 -3.65 1.06
N CYS A 50 -2.76 -2.76 0.33
CA CYS A 50 -3.33 -2.16 -0.87
C CYS A 50 -3.25 -3.16 -2.02
N VAL A 51 -4.36 -3.35 -2.72
CA VAL A 51 -4.48 -4.29 -3.86
C VAL A 51 -4.85 -3.50 -5.10
N ASP A 52 -4.07 -3.68 -6.16
CA ASP A 52 -4.32 -3.05 -7.45
C ASP A 52 -3.54 -3.74 -8.55
N ASP A 53 -3.77 -3.35 -9.81
CA ASP A 53 -2.97 -3.81 -10.93
C ASP A 53 -2.37 -2.66 -11.74
N THR A 54 -1.29 -2.95 -12.42
CA THR A 54 -0.63 -1.98 -13.28
C THR A 54 -0.32 -2.57 -14.64
N MET A 55 -0.44 -1.75 -15.67
CA MET A 55 -0.18 -2.14 -17.05
C MET A 55 1.17 -1.62 -17.54
N VAL A 56 1.86 -2.43 -18.34
CA VAL A 56 3.11 -2.10 -18.99
C VAL A 56 2.95 -2.31 -20.49
N ALA A 57 2.93 -1.22 -21.24
CA ALA A 57 2.84 -1.27 -22.70
C ALA A 57 4.07 -1.94 -23.31
N LYS A 58 3.86 -2.77 -24.34
CA LYS A 58 4.90 -3.44 -25.12
C LYS A 58 4.59 -3.35 -26.62
N THR A 59 5.64 -3.14 -27.39
CA THR A 59 5.57 -3.13 -28.85
C THR A 59 6.02 -4.47 -29.40
N GLY A 60 5.31 -4.98 -30.38
CA GLY A 60 5.62 -6.24 -31.06
C GLY A 60 4.99 -7.47 -30.41
N THR A 61 5.19 -8.62 -31.03
CA THR A 61 4.52 -9.91 -30.69
C THR A 61 5.44 -10.94 -30.08
N ARG A 62 6.72 -10.60 -29.84
CA ARG A 62 7.75 -11.56 -29.38
C ARG A 62 7.77 -11.81 -27.88
N PHE A 63 7.02 -11.01 -27.09
CA PHE A 63 6.90 -11.23 -25.66
C PHE A 63 5.77 -12.22 -25.37
N GLU A 64 6.00 -13.20 -24.53
CA GLU A 64 4.95 -14.11 -24.07
C GLU A 64 3.89 -13.35 -23.27
N ASN A 65 2.63 -13.78 -23.38
CA ASN A 65 1.46 -13.19 -22.70
C ASN A 65 1.17 -11.71 -22.99
N VAL A 66 1.75 -11.12 -24.05
CA VAL A 66 1.28 -9.80 -24.50
C VAL A 66 -0.18 -9.93 -24.93
N SER A 67 -0.99 -9.07 -24.41
CA SER A 67 -2.41 -9.04 -24.73
C SER A 67 -2.92 -7.62 -24.90
N LYS A 68 -4.04 -7.49 -25.64
CA LYS A 68 -4.78 -6.24 -25.74
C LYS A 68 -5.48 -6.00 -24.41
N LEU A 69 -5.09 -4.92 -23.71
CA LEU A 69 -5.58 -4.51 -22.40
C LEU A 69 -6.40 -3.24 -22.56
N PHE A 70 -7.49 -3.13 -21.81
CA PHE A 70 -8.28 -1.91 -21.76
C PHE A 70 -7.62 -0.93 -20.78
N ASP A 71 -7.33 0.27 -21.25
CA ASP A 71 -6.70 1.33 -20.47
C ASP A 71 -7.65 2.52 -20.33
N HIS A 72 -8.17 2.71 -19.12
CA HIS A 72 -9.08 3.82 -18.80
C HIS A 72 -8.39 5.20 -18.89
N ALA A 73 -7.06 5.24 -18.80
CA ALA A 73 -6.26 6.46 -18.83
C ALA A 73 -5.66 6.77 -20.22
N ALA A 74 -5.98 5.97 -21.24
CA ALA A 74 -5.41 6.17 -22.56
C ALA A 74 -5.97 7.43 -23.24
N HIS A 75 -5.08 8.34 -23.62
CA HIS A 75 -5.42 9.58 -24.33
C HIS A 75 -5.00 9.56 -25.81
N ASN A 76 -4.62 8.42 -26.35
CA ASN A 76 -4.03 8.25 -27.68
C ASN A 76 -5.02 7.81 -28.77
N GLY A 77 -6.31 8.11 -28.63
CA GLY A 77 -7.35 7.76 -29.59
C GLY A 77 -7.80 6.29 -29.55
N SER A 78 -7.20 5.45 -28.70
CA SER A 78 -7.59 4.07 -28.46
C SER A 78 -7.63 3.80 -26.96
N ASN A 79 -8.74 3.27 -26.47
CA ASN A 79 -8.86 2.83 -25.07
C ASN A 79 -8.14 1.48 -24.81
N TYR A 80 -7.21 1.09 -25.69
CA TYR A 80 -6.52 -0.18 -25.59
C TYR A 80 -5.02 0.00 -25.80
N LEU A 81 -4.24 -0.74 -25.02
CA LEU A 81 -2.82 -0.93 -25.21
C LEU A 81 -2.48 -2.42 -25.37
N ASN A 82 -1.41 -2.72 -26.10
CA ASN A 82 -0.80 -4.05 -26.07
C ASN A 82 0.25 -4.08 -24.98
N GLY A 83 0.22 -5.09 -24.13
CA GLY A 83 1.19 -5.15 -23.04
C GLY A 83 0.92 -6.25 -22.02
N HIS A 84 1.54 -6.10 -20.87
CA HIS A 84 1.36 -6.97 -19.72
C HIS A 84 0.60 -6.23 -18.61
N CYS A 85 -0.20 -6.98 -17.88
CA CYS A 85 -0.86 -6.50 -16.66
C CYS A 85 -0.28 -7.28 -15.48
N PHE A 86 0.08 -6.58 -14.41
CA PHE A 86 0.61 -7.16 -13.19
C PHE A 86 -0.30 -6.80 -12.02
N VAL A 87 -0.78 -7.81 -11.32
CA VAL A 87 -1.46 -7.64 -10.03
C VAL A 87 -0.40 -7.50 -8.95
N ASN A 88 -0.59 -6.55 -8.04
CA ASN A 88 0.31 -6.28 -6.92
C ASN A 88 -0.44 -6.20 -5.60
N ILE A 89 0.22 -6.63 -4.54
CA ILE A 89 -0.17 -6.34 -3.17
C ILE A 89 0.92 -5.51 -2.52
N MET A 90 0.55 -4.36 -1.99
CA MET A 90 1.45 -3.46 -1.30
C MET A 90 1.13 -3.42 0.19
N LEU A 91 2.14 -3.67 1.01
CA LEU A 91 2.09 -3.55 2.46
C LEU A 91 2.38 -2.11 2.88
N CYS A 92 1.47 -1.47 3.59
CA CYS A 92 1.68 -0.18 4.22
C CYS A 92 1.86 -0.38 5.73
N ILE A 93 3.06 -0.04 6.23
CA ILE A 93 3.42 -0.18 7.65
C ILE A 93 3.56 1.21 8.26
N PRO A 94 2.94 1.51 9.41
CA PRO A 94 3.12 2.78 10.08
C PRO A 94 4.56 2.92 10.59
N VAL A 95 5.16 4.07 10.31
CA VAL A 95 6.50 4.47 10.76
C VAL A 95 6.46 5.89 11.29
N TRP A 96 7.37 6.21 12.22
CA TRP A 96 7.51 7.55 12.74
C TRP A 96 8.47 8.37 11.86
N LYS A 97 8.01 9.50 11.36
CA LYS A 97 8.82 10.38 10.50
C LYS A 97 8.45 11.84 10.77
N ASN A 98 9.43 12.69 11.06
CA ASN A 98 9.23 14.13 11.28
C ASN A 98 8.13 14.42 12.32
N ASP A 99 8.20 13.78 13.47
CA ASP A 99 7.25 13.90 14.59
C ASP A 99 5.78 13.59 14.24
N ARG A 100 5.56 12.80 13.20
CA ARG A 100 4.24 12.31 12.78
C ARG A 100 4.30 10.87 12.29
N VAL A 101 3.15 10.18 12.34
CA VAL A 101 3.00 8.87 11.70
C VAL A 101 2.99 9.06 10.20
N SER A 102 3.81 8.30 9.53
CA SER A 102 3.84 8.12 8.08
C SER A 102 3.69 6.64 7.77
N TYR A 103 3.53 6.27 6.52
CA TYR A 103 3.42 4.87 6.12
C TYR A 103 4.54 4.50 5.16
N LEU A 104 5.27 3.45 5.53
CA LEU A 104 6.25 2.83 4.65
C LEU A 104 5.51 1.86 3.73
N SER A 105 5.48 2.17 2.45
CA SER A 105 4.78 1.42 1.41
C SER A 105 5.74 0.46 0.72
N LEU A 106 5.49 -0.84 0.84
CA LEU A 106 6.37 -1.91 0.39
C LEU A 106 5.58 -2.88 -0.51
N PRO A 107 5.69 -2.78 -1.83
CA PRO A 107 5.11 -3.76 -2.73
C PRO A 107 5.66 -5.16 -2.42
N LEU A 108 4.77 -6.10 -2.08
CA LEU A 108 5.17 -7.45 -1.67
C LEU A 108 5.58 -8.33 -2.84
N GLY A 109 4.98 -8.09 -4.00
CA GLY A 109 5.30 -8.80 -5.22
C GLY A 109 4.33 -8.50 -6.35
N TYR A 110 4.78 -8.79 -7.55
CA TYR A 110 4.03 -8.66 -8.78
C TYR A 110 3.75 -10.05 -9.36
N ARG A 111 2.51 -10.29 -9.77
CA ARG A 111 2.13 -11.48 -10.53
C ARG A 111 1.60 -11.06 -11.88
N MET A 112 2.16 -11.62 -12.94
CA MET A 112 1.69 -11.34 -14.29
C MET A 112 0.32 -11.98 -14.50
N TRP A 113 -0.67 -11.15 -14.80
CA TRP A 113 -2.00 -11.67 -15.15
C TRP A 113 -1.95 -12.39 -16.49
N GLN A 114 -2.46 -13.60 -16.48
CA GLN A 114 -2.68 -14.43 -17.66
C GLN A 114 -4.18 -14.62 -17.84
N LYS A 115 -4.68 -14.57 -19.07
CA LYS A 115 -6.12 -14.69 -19.34
C LYS A 115 -6.78 -16.01 -18.87
N LYS A 116 -5.97 -16.92 -18.33
CA LYS A 116 -6.45 -18.22 -17.80
C LYS A 116 -7.15 -18.10 -16.44
N GLU A 117 -6.85 -17.07 -15.67
CA GLU A 117 -7.41 -16.81 -14.35
C GLU A 117 -7.88 -15.34 -14.26
N SER A 118 -8.76 -15.04 -13.32
CA SER A 118 -9.18 -13.66 -13.09
C SER A 118 -8.12 -12.92 -12.25
N LYS A 119 -8.01 -11.59 -12.45
CA LYS A 119 -7.16 -10.74 -11.59
C LYS A 119 -7.57 -10.83 -10.13
N LEU A 120 -8.87 -11.05 -9.87
CA LEU A 120 -9.43 -11.20 -8.53
C LEU A 120 -8.96 -12.48 -7.84
N GLU A 121 -8.93 -13.61 -8.55
CA GLU A 121 -8.39 -14.88 -8.03
C GLU A 121 -6.90 -14.79 -7.77
N LEU A 122 -6.18 -14.13 -8.69
CA LEU A 122 -4.75 -13.90 -8.52
C LEU A 122 -4.46 -13.06 -7.28
N ALA A 123 -5.17 -11.94 -7.09
CA ALA A 123 -5.07 -11.12 -5.88
C ALA A 123 -5.43 -11.91 -4.61
N ALA A 124 -6.51 -12.69 -4.67
CA ALA A 124 -6.95 -13.55 -3.58
C ALA A 124 -5.87 -14.57 -3.17
N SER A 125 -5.24 -15.22 -4.15
CA SER A 125 -4.16 -16.17 -3.90
C SER A 125 -2.92 -15.51 -3.27
N MET A 126 -2.59 -14.28 -3.70
CA MET A 126 -1.49 -13.50 -3.13
C MET A 126 -1.77 -13.10 -1.68
N ILE A 127 -3.01 -12.71 -1.36
CA ILE A 127 -3.40 -12.37 0.03
C ILE A 127 -3.26 -13.61 0.91
N ARG A 128 -3.75 -14.78 0.48
CA ARG A 128 -3.62 -16.04 1.23
C ARG A 128 -2.16 -16.44 1.49
N GLN A 129 -1.24 -16.10 0.57
CA GLN A 129 0.19 -16.33 0.76
C GLN A 129 0.81 -15.38 1.80
N VAL A 130 0.25 -14.19 1.99
CA VAL A 130 0.77 -13.16 2.88
C VAL A 130 0.19 -13.26 4.29
N MET A 131 -1.09 -13.61 4.41
CA MET A 131 -1.81 -13.61 5.68
C MET A 131 -1.19 -14.49 6.78
N PRO A 132 -0.65 -15.69 6.52
CA PRO A 132 0.01 -16.51 7.55
C PRO A 132 1.23 -15.83 8.21
N GLU A 133 1.78 -14.80 7.57
CA GLU A 133 2.90 -14.03 8.12
C GLU A 133 2.47 -12.95 9.12
N PHE A 134 1.17 -12.67 9.23
CA PHE A 134 0.62 -11.75 10.22
C PHE A 134 0.36 -12.48 11.53
N GLN A 135 0.76 -11.85 12.62
CA GLN A 135 0.39 -12.33 13.96
C GLN A 135 -1.11 -12.12 14.18
N GLU A 136 -1.79 -13.03 14.85
CA GLU A 136 -3.23 -12.96 15.14
C GLU A 136 -3.67 -11.64 15.83
N LYS A 137 -2.79 -11.05 16.64
CA LYS A 137 -3.06 -9.78 17.33
C LYS A 137 -2.91 -8.53 16.45
N LYS A 138 -2.55 -8.68 15.17
CA LYS A 138 -2.36 -7.58 14.24
C LYS A 138 -3.47 -7.58 13.21
N GLN A 139 -4.22 -6.49 13.18
CA GLN A 139 -5.26 -6.26 12.19
C GLN A 139 -4.65 -5.92 10.83
N ALA A 140 -5.02 -6.64 9.82
CA ALA A 140 -4.76 -6.33 8.42
C ALA A 140 -6.04 -5.79 7.78
N ILE A 141 -5.91 -4.72 7.01
CA ILE A 141 -7.04 -4.14 6.29
C ILE A 141 -6.68 -4.08 4.80
N ILE A 142 -7.45 -4.77 3.98
CA ILE A 142 -7.35 -4.69 2.52
C ILE A 142 -7.93 -3.34 2.08
N LEU A 143 -7.16 -2.61 1.27
CA LEU A 143 -7.62 -1.40 0.59
C LEU A 143 -7.60 -1.66 -0.92
N CYS A 144 -8.73 -1.49 -1.58
CA CYS A 144 -8.83 -1.77 -3.01
C CYS A 144 -9.85 -0.85 -3.71
N ASP A 145 -9.66 -0.72 -5.03
CA ASP A 145 -10.56 0.04 -5.89
C ASP A 145 -11.86 -0.72 -6.21
N SER A 146 -12.70 -0.10 -7.03
CA SER A 146 -14.01 -0.67 -7.41
C SER A 146 -13.91 -1.92 -8.29
N TRP A 147 -12.77 -2.15 -8.94
CA TRP A 147 -12.54 -3.36 -9.71
C TRP A 147 -12.34 -4.57 -8.79
N TYR A 148 -11.62 -4.36 -7.69
CA TYR A 148 -11.29 -5.40 -6.71
C TYR A 148 -12.33 -5.56 -5.60
N THR A 149 -13.23 -4.59 -5.39
CA THR A 149 -14.32 -4.70 -4.41
C THR A 149 -15.41 -5.64 -4.93
N LYS A 150 -15.12 -6.92 -4.91
CA LYS A 150 -15.97 -8.03 -5.42
C LYS A 150 -16.00 -9.19 -4.44
N GLN A 151 -16.92 -10.11 -4.66
CA GLN A 151 -17.12 -11.28 -3.82
C GLN A 151 -15.84 -12.09 -3.58
N ASN A 152 -14.96 -12.22 -4.57
CA ASN A 152 -13.71 -12.96 -4.43
C ASN A 152 -12.81 -12.40 -3.30
N LEU A 153 -12.69 -11.07 -3.18
CA LEU A 153 -11.95 -10.45 -2.09
C LEU A 153 -12.78 -10.35 -0.81
N GLY A 154 -14.08 -10.11 -0.94
CA GLY A 154 -15.00 -10.07 0.20
C GLY A 154 -15.03 -11.39 0.98
N SER A 155 -14.98 -12.53 0.29
CA SER A 155 -15.00 -13.85 0.94
C SER A 155 -13.69 -14.20 1.67
N ILE A 156 -12.54 -13.64 1.26
CA ILE A 156 -11.25 -13.89 1.96
C ILE A 156 -11.28 -13.33 3.38
N VAL A 157 -12.00 -12.24 3.60
CA VAL A 157 -12.16 -11.66 4.93
C VAL A 157 -12.79 -12.65 5.91
N ASP A 158 -13.62 -13.56 5.43
CA ASP A 158 -14.23 -14.61 6.25
C ASP A 158 -13.25 -15.76 6.60
N GLU A 159 -12.11 -15.85 5.89
CA GLU A 159 -11.09 -16.87 6.12
C GLU A 159 -10.16 -16.53 7.29
N TYR A 160 -10.10 -15.24 7.71
CA TYR A 160 -9.14 -14.75 8.71
C TYR A 160 -9.82 -13.80 9.71
N GLN A 161 -9.68 -14.07 10.99
CA GLN A 161 -10.27 -13.25 12.05
C GLN A 161 -9.65 -11.84 12.17
N ASN A 162 -8.43 -11.68 11.72
CA ASN A 162 -7.67 -10.43 11.79
C ASN A 162 -7.55 -9.74 10.43
N LEU A 163 -8.49 -9.98 9.52
CA LEU A 163 -8.51 -9.38 8.19
C LEU A 163 -9.84 -8.68 7.95
N ASP A 164 -9.77 -7.44 7.51
CA ASP A 164 -10.90 -6.66 7.03
C ASP A 164 -10.64 -6.06 5.66
N LEU A 165 -11.67 -5.46 5.05
CA LEU A 165 -11.60 -4.83 3.75
C LEU A 165 -12.31 -3.46 3.79
N ILE A 166 -11.65 -2.45 3.22
CA ILE A 166 -12.26 -1.17 2.88
C ILE A 166 -12.02 -0.95 1.38
N GLY A 167 -13.09 -0.85 0.62
CA GLY A 167 -12.99 -0.73 -0.84
C GLY A 167 -13.93 0.31 -1.41
N ASN A 168 -13.46 1.03 -2.45
CA ASN A 168 -14.36 1.78 -3.31
C ASN A 168 -15.27 0.78 -4.03
N ALA A 169 -16.53 1.11 -4.21
CA ALA A 169 -17.51 0.26 -4.89
C ALA A 169 -18.16 1.02 -6.05
N ARG A 170 -18.72 0.27 -6.99
CA ARG A 170 -19.51 0.87 -8.05
C ARG A 170 -20.77 1.51 -7.45
N ILE A 171 -21.12 2.68 -7.93
CA ILE A 171 -22.28 3.45 -7.44
C ILE A 171 -23.61 2.70 -7.65
N ASP A 172 -23.66 1.79 -8.63
CA ASP A 172 -24.81 0.96 -8.97
C ASP A 172 -24.86 -0.37 -8.17
N SER A 173 -23.97 -0.55 -7.19
CA SER A 173 -23.95 -1.76 -6.36
C SER A 173 -25.26 -1.92 -5.59
N VAL A 174 -25.79 -3.15 -5.59
CA VAL A 174 -27.04 -3.46 -4.91
C VAL A 174 -26.81 -3.59 -3.41
N MET A 175 -27.58 -2.83 -2.64
CA MET A 175 -27.54 -2.78 -1.18
C MET A 175 -28.94 -2.89 -0.60
N TYR A 176 -29.02 -3.43 0.60
CA TYR A 176 -30.26 -3.59 1.35
C TYR A 176 -30.05 -3.19 2.80
N ASP A 177 -31.10 -2.72 3.47
CA ASP A 177 -31.12 -2.60 4.92
C ASP A 177 -30.85 -3.97 5.59
N PRO A 178 -30.30 -4.00 6.80
CA PRO A 178 -30.27 -5.18 7.64
C PRO A 178 -31.66 -5.81 7.75
N ALA A 179 -31.68 -7.15 7.92
CA ALA A 179 -32.97 -7.86 8.05
C ALA A 179 -33.74 -7.35 9.28
N PRO A 180 -35.06 -7.15 9.15
CA PRO A 180 -35.85 -6.76 10.30
C PRO A 180 -35.87 -7.89 11.35
N ALA A 181 -36.06 -7.52 12.62
CA ALA A 181 -36.14 -8.47 13.71
C ALA A 181 -37.19 -9.52 13.42
N HIS A 182 -36.94 -10.78 13.83
CA HIS A 182 -37.86 -11.89 13.63
C HIS A 182 -39.18 -11.65 14.37
N THR A 183 -40.27 -11.62 13.63
CA THR A 183 -41.60 -11.29 14.17
C THR A 183 -42.31 -12.48 14.90
N GLY A 184 -41.66 -13.65 14.97
CA GLY A 184 -42.30 -14.89 15.54
C GLY A 184 -43.36 -15.51 14.66
N ARG A 185 -43.74 -14.91 13.53
CA ARG A 185 -44.74 -15.46 12.60
C ARG A 185 -44.20 -16.65 11.81
N ARG A 186 -45.09 -17.56 11.42
CA ARG A 186 -44.75 -18.72 10.59
C ARG A 186 -44.24 -18.24 9.23
N GLY A 187 -43.06 -18.71 8.82
CA GLY A 187 -42.45 -18.39 7.52
C GLY A 187 -40.93 -18.35 7.61
N ARG A 188 -40.29 -18.29 6.44
CA ARG A 188 -38.82 -18.13 6.37
C ARG A 188 -38.45 -16.70 6.78
N PRO A 189 -37.50 -16.49 7.71
CA PRO A 189 -37.02 -15.15 8.05
C PRO A 189 -36.49 -14.40 6.83
N ALA A 190 -36.75 -13.10 6.77
CA ALA A 190 -36.20 -12.24 5.72
C ALA A 190 -34.68 -12.26 5.79
N LYS A 191 -34.01 -12.31 4.64
CA LYS A 191 -32.55 -12.27 4.55
C LYS A 191 -31.99 -10.83 4.62
N HIS A 192 -32.79 -9.84 4.24
CA HIS A 192 -32.47 -8.44 4.21
C HIS A 192 -33.77 -7.59 4.25
N GLY A 193 -33.61 -6.30 4.53
CA GLY A 193 -34.69 -5.33 4.51
C GLY A 193 -34.93 -4.70 3.15
N LYS A 194 -35.32 -3.44 3.13
CA LYS A 194 -35.58 -2.61 1.94
C LYS A 194 -34.30 -2.48 1.08
N ARG A 195 -34.47 -2.44 -0.24
CA ARG A 195 -33.39 -2.07 -1.15
C ARG A 195 -33.07 -0.58 -0.98
N LEU A 196 -31.78 -0.24 -0.88
CA LEU A 196 -31.27 1.11 -0.67
C LEU A 196 -30.76 1.72 -1.98
N SER A 197 -30.95 3.03 -2.11
CA SER A 197 -30.41 3.86 -3.18
C SER A 197 -29.39 4.84 -2.61
N VAL A 198 -28.27 5.00 -3.30
CA VAL A 198 -27.24 5.99 -2.97
C VAL A 198 -27.79 7.42 -3.04
N GLU A 199 -28.82 7.65 -3.85
CA GLU A 199 -29.40 8.99 -4.07
C GLU A 199 -30.29 9.45 -2.93
N THR A 200 -31.05 8.53 -2.30
CA THR A 200 -32.16 8.90 -1.41
C THR A 200 -32.03 8.39 0.03
N ASP A 201 -31.29 7.31 0.24
CA ASP A 201 -31.34 6.60 1.53
C ASP A 201 -30.11 6.86 2.43
N PHE A 202 -29.20 7.75 2.03
CA PHE A 202 -28.03 8.13 2.82
C PHE A 202 -28.18 9.55 3.39
N ALA A 203 -28.27 9.65 4.71
CA ALA A 203 -28.23 10.95 5.39
C ALA A 203 -26.82 11.50 5.40
N PHE A 204 -26.59 12.60 4.71
CA PHE A 204 -25.30 13.28 4.67
C PHE A 204 -25.03 14.08 5.94
N SER A 205 -23.75 14.22 6.26
CA SER A 205 -23.25 15.09 7.34
C SER A 205 -23.75 16.54 7.16
N ASN A 206 -23.96 17.25 8.26
CA ASN A 206 -24.41 18.64 8.21
C ASN A 206 -23.36 19.55 7.55
N GLU A 207 -22.09 19.31 7.86
CA GLU A 207 -20.94 20.05 7.35
C GLU A 207 -20.06 19.15 6.47
N LYS A 208 -19.26 19.77 5.62
CA LYS A 208 -18.21 19.04 4.87
C LYS A 208 -17.14 18.54 5.82
N ILE A 209 -16.69 17.33 5.58
CA ILE A 209 -15.56 16.70 6.25
C ILE A 209 -14.44 16.62 5.20
N GLY A 210 -13.46 17.53 5.31
CA GLY A 210 -12.58 17.84 4.20
C GLY A 210 -13.36 18.48 3.05
N ASP A 211 -13.27 17.90 1.86
CA ASP A 211 -13.95 18.45 0.66
C ASP A 211 -15.32 17.80 0.38
N TYR A 212 -15.80 16.89 1.25
CA TYR A 212 -16.97 16.06 0.97
C TYR A 212 -18.00 16.07 2.07
N TYR A 213 -19.27 15.99 1.70
CA TYR A 213 -20.34 15.52 2.57
C TYR A 213 -20.28 14.00 2.62
N ILE A 214 -20.50 13.39 3.78
CA ILE A 214 -20.39 11.95 3.98
C ILE A 214 -21.67 11.42 4.60
N GLY A 215 -22.29 10.46 3.93
CA GLY A 215 -23.38 9.64 4.46
C GLY A 215 -22.85 8.27 4.86
N ALA A 216 -23.32 7.73 5.97
CA ALA A 216 -22.95 6.42 6.46
C ALA A 216 -24.19 5.60 6.79
N HIS A 217 -24.23 4.34 6.37
CA HIS A 217 -25.35 3.44 6.63
C HIS A 217 -24.87 1.98 6.75
N ARG A 218 -25.47 1.21 7.66
CA ARG A 218 -25.22 -0.24 7.73
C ARG A 218 -26.05 -0.96 6.67
N VAL A 219 -25.41 -1.79 5.88
CA VAL A 219 -26.05 -2.42 4.72
C VAL A 219 -25.70 -3.90 4.62
N ILE A 220 -26.54 -4.63 3.89
CA ILE A 220 -26.28 -5.99 3.42
C ILE A 220 -26.10 -5.96 1.91
N THR A 221 -25.06 -6.62 1.42
CA THR A 221 -24.81 -6.77 -0.02
C THR A 221 -24.26 -8.17 -0.34
N ASN A 222 -24.64 -8.70 -1.50
CA ASN A 222 -24.17 -10.00 -1.97
C ASN A 222 -22.64 -10.05 -2.20
N LEU A 223 -21.99 -8.89 -2.33
CA LEU A 223 -20.53 -8.82 -2.51
C LEU A 223 -19.76 -9.37 -1.29
N PHE A 224 -20.39 -9.39 -0.11
CA PHE A 224 -19.79 -9.82 1.14
C PHE A 224 -20.61 -10.93 1.83
N GLY A 225 -21.16 -11.89 1.05
CA GLY A 225 -21.83 -13.04 1.61
C GLY A 225 -23.11 -12.73 2.39
N CYS A 226 -23.79 -11.63 2.11
CA CYS A 226 -24.99 -11.17 2.83
C CYS A 226 -24.77 -10.87 4.32
N ARG A 227 -23.54 -10.61 4.75
CA ARG A 227 -23.25 -10.07 6.08
C ARG A 227 -23.50 -8.58 6.13
N GLU A 228 -23.74 -8.09 7.34
CA GLU A 228 -23.82 -6.65 7.60
C GLU A 228 -22.45 -6.00 7.47
N ILE A 229 -22.37 -4.89 6.73
CA ILE A 229 -21.18 -4.09 6.54
C ILE A 229 -21.53 -2.60 6.64
N GLN A 230 -20.52 -1.76 6.77
CA GLN A 230 -20.69 -0.31 6.74
C GLN A 230 -20.53 0.20 5.31
N ALA A 231 -21.54 0.92 4.81
CA ALA A 231 -21.45 1.67 3.57
C ALA A 231 -21.23 3.16 3.85
N TYR A 232 -20.42 3.80 3.00
CA TYR A 232 -20.19 5.24 3.01
C TYR A 232 -20.44 5.80 1.62
N VAL A 233 -21.15 6.94 1.57
CA VAL A 233 -21.32 7.71 0.35
C VAL A 233 -20.66 9.06 0.56
N THR A 234 -19.75 9.44 -0.32
CA THR A 234 -19.18 10.79 -0.34
C THR A 234 -19.77 11.58 -1.50
N ALA A 235 -20.05 12.86 -1.30
CA ALA A 235 -20.55 13.77 -2.31
C ALA A 235 -19.87 15.13 -2.20
N THR A 236 -19.52 15.75 -3.32
CA THR A 236 -18.99 17.12 -3.36
C THR A 236 -20.05 18.15 -3.00
N GLU A 237 -21.30 17.86 -3.36
CA GLU A 237 -22.52 18.63 -3.05
C GLU A 237 -23.65 17.66 -2.71
N LYS A 238 -24.57 18.06 -1.83
CA LYS A 238 -25.63 17.14 -1.34
C LYS A 238 -26.61 16.71 -2.42
N GLU A 239 -26.99 17.61 -3.31
CA GLU A 239 -28.06 17.36 -4.29
C GLU A 239 -27.55 16.94 -5.66
N HIS A 240 -26.53 17.61 -6.22
CA HIS A 240 -26.07 17.42 -7.62
C HIS A 240 -24.59 17.03 -7.72
N GLY A 241 -23.91 16.76 -6.61
CA GLY A 241 -22.49 16.44 -6.61
C GLY A 241 -22.17 15.03 -7.10
N THR A 242 -20.96 14.85 -7.61
CA THR A 242 -20.44 13.53 -7.91
C THR A 242 -20.36 12.70 -6.64
N LYS A 243 -21.02 11.53 -6.65
CA LYS A 243 -21.06 10.60 -5.53
C LYS A 243 -20.10 9.45 -5.74
N ARG A 244 -19.50 8.98 -4.64
CA ARG A 244 -18.69 7.75 -4.60
C ARG A 244 -19.17 6.87 -3.46
N LEU A 245 -19.20 5.57 -3.70
CA LEU A 245 -19.63 4.56 -2.73
C LEU A 245 -18.41 3.78 -2.22
N PHE A 246 -18.36 3.53 -0.91
CA PHE A 246 -17.33 2.72 -0.27
C PHE A 246 -17.98 1.72 0.66
N PHE A 247 -17.39 0.52 0.75
CA PHE A 247 -17.77 -0.51 1.69
C PHE A 247 -16.64 -0.78 2.67
N SER A 248 -17.01 -1.03 3.93
CA SER A 248 -16.07 -1.41 4.97
C SER A 248 -16.64 -2.59 5.74
N THR A 249 -15.84 -3.64 5.89
CA THR A 249 -16.20 -4.79 6.74
C THR A 249 -15.84 -4.57 8.20
N ILE A 250 -14.94 -3.62 8.48
CA ILE A 250 -14.63 -3.18 9.85
C ILE A 250 -15.51 -1.99 10.21
N PHE A 251 -16.11 -2.04 11.39
CA PHE A 251 -16.95 -0.96 11.88
C PHE A 251 -16.12 0.08 12.63
N PRO A 252 -16.59 1.35 12.69
CA PRO A 252 -15.90 2.40 13.45
C PRO A 252 -15.67 2.03 14.91
N GLU A 253 -16.60 1.33 15.53
CA GLU A 253 -16.53 0.88 16.91
C GLU A 253 -15.37 -0.08 17.15
N ASP A 254 -15.13 -0.99 16.20
CA ASP A 254 -14.04 -1.96 16.28
C ASP A 254 -12.67 -1.27 16.12
N LEU A 255 -12.61 -0.19 15.32
CA LEU A 255 -11.39 0.59 15.16
C LEU A 255 -10.99 1.36 16.43
N GLN A 256 -11.94 1.70 17.30
CA GLN A 256 -11.66 2.37 18.57
C GLN A 256 -10.71 1.55 19.45
N ILE A 257 -10.76 0.22 19.38
CA ILE A 257 -9.87 -0.69 20.11
C ILE A 257 -8.40 -0.43 19.78
N PHE A 258 -8.11 0.05 18.57
CA PHE A 258 -6.77 0.34 18.07
C PHE A 258 -6.34 1.79 18.27
N CYS A 259 -7.22 2.67 18.77
CA CYS A 259 -6.86 4.05 19.05
C CYS A 259 -6.11 4.18 20.37
N ALA A 260 -4.94 4.81 20.35
CA ALA A 260 -4.09 5.00 21.53
C ALA A 260 -4.67 6.00 22.55
N CYS A 261 -5.68 6.79 22.15
CA CYS A 261 -6.22 7.89 22.96
C CYS A 261 -7.38 7.49 23.88
N GLN A 262 -7.61 6.20 24.13
CA GLN A 262 -8.75 5.73 24.94
C GLN A 262 -8.72 6.14 26.43
N GLU A 263 -7.66 6.78 26.90
CA GLU A 263 -7.48 6.77 28.37
C GLU A 263 -7.81 8.05 29.11
N LYS A 264 -8.17 9.21 28.57
CA LYS A 264 -8.35 10.36 29.49
C LYS A 264 -9.33 11.48 29.20
N GLU A 265 -9.94 11.62 28.03
CA GLU A 265 -10.96 12.65 27.86
C GLU A 265 -12.19 12.14 27.11
N PRO A 266 -13.40 12.39 27.60
CA PRO A 266 -14.60 12.18 26.78
C PRO A 266 -14.46 13.08 25.55
N LEU A 267 -14.39 12.45 24.37
CA LEU A 267 -14.45 13.14 23.09
C LEU A 267 -15.69 14.05 23.09
N ASN A 268 -15.50 15.34 22.86
CA ASN A 268 -16.60 16.26 22.63
C ASN A 268 -17.53 15.67 21.56
N GLN A 269 -18.83 15.94 21.63
CA GLN A 269 -19.84 15.37 20.70
C GLN A 269 -19.42 15.45 19.23
N THR A 270 -18.73 16.52 18.81
CA THR A 270 -18.17 16.71 17.47
C THR A 270 -17.07 15.71 17.14
N GLY A 271 -16.25 15.30 18.10
CA GLY A 271 -15.18 14.29 17.89
C GLY A 271 -15.76 12.87 17.77
N SER A 272 -16.78 12.54 18.54
CA SER A 272 -17.51 11.27 18.46
C SER A 272 -18.17 11.10 17.10
N ASP A 273 -18.75 12.17 16.55
CA ASP A 273 -19.40 12.14 15.24
C ASP A 273 -18.45 11.90 14.08
N ARG A 274 -17.20 12.34 14.19
CA ARG A 274 -16.17 12.11 13.14
C ARG A 274 -15.56 10.71 13.20
N MET A 275 -15.55 10.07 14.37
CA MET A 275 -15.05 8.71 14.55
C MET A 275 -15.77 7.71 13.64
N LYS A 276 -17.07 7.92 13.38
CA LYS A 276 -17.86 7.05 12.48
C LYS A 276 -17.35 7.00 11.05
N TYR A 277 -16.52 7.98 10.62
CA TYR A 277 -15.97 8.06 9.26
C TYR A 277 -14.51 7.60 9.14
N ILE A 278 -13.90 7.11 10.22
CA ILE A 278 -12.49 6.66 10.21
C ILE A 278 -12.20 5.67 9.09
N PRO A 279 -13.01 4.62 8.82
CA PRO A 279 -12.72 3.69 7.74
C PRO A 279 -12.53 4.37 6.38
N LEU A 280 -13.31 5.42 6.11
CA LEU A 280 -13.18 6.16 4.86
C LEU A 280 -11.85 6.94 4.78
N PHE A 281 -11.36 7.49 5.90
CA PHE A 281 -10.05 8.13 5.92
C PHE A 281 -8.91 7.12 5.72
N LEU A 282 -9.06 5.91 6.27
CA LEU A 282 -8.07 4.84 6.06
C LEU A 282 -7.97 4.42 4.60
N TYR A 283 -9.05 4.52 3.85
CA TYR A 283 -9.04 4.24 2.42
C TYR A 283 -8.05 5.14 1.65
N SER A 284 -7.76 6.35 2.12
CA SER A 284 -6.79 7.25 1.46
C SER A 284 -5.39 6.64 1.31
N PHE A 285 -5.03 5.67 2.15
CA PHE A 285 -3.74 4.96 2.02
C PHE A 285 -3.66 4.07 0.78
N GLN A 286 -4.77 3.75 0.15
CA GLN A 286 -4.79 3.02 -1.13
C GLN A 286 -3.98 3.77 -2.21
N TRP A 287 -3.99 5.11 -2.21
CA TRP A 287 -3.23 5.93 -3.16
C TRP A 287 -1.72 5.67 -3.15
N ASN A 288 -1.18 5.14 -2.07
CA ASN A 288 0.26 4.82 -1.99
C ASN A 288 0.70 3.78 -3.03
N ILE A 289 -0.20 2.89 -3.50
CA ILE A 289 0.14 1.90 -4.53
C ILE A 289 0.38 2.58 -5.88
N GLU A 290 -0.42 3.59 -6.23
CA GLU A 290 -0.26 4.39 -7.44
C GLU A 290 1.06 5.17 -7.44
N THR A 291 1.40 5.79 -6.31
CA THR A 291 2.69 6.46 -6.13
C THR A 291 3.85 5.48 -6.33
N SER A 292 3.74 4.27 -5.78
CA SER A 292 4.73 3.21 -5.96
C SER A 292 4.87 2.78 -7.42
N TYR A 293 3.77 2.67 -8.16
CA TYR A 293 3.80 2.38 -9.60
C TYR A 293 4.49 3.49 -10.38
N TYR A 294 4.16 4.73 -10.10
CA TYR A 294 4.81 5.87 -10.73
C TYR A 294 6.31 5.84 -10.51
N GLU A 295 6.78 5.70 -9.26
CA GLU A 295 8.20 5.64 -8.93
C GLU A 295 8.91 4.47 -9.64
N GLN A 296 8.33 3.27 -9.61
CA GLN A 296 8.95 2.10 -10.21
C GLN A 296 8.98 2.16 -11.74
N LYS A 297 7.92 2.69 -12.37
CA LYS A 297 7.88 2.84 -13.83
C LYS A 297 8.84 3.90 -14.34
N THR A 298 8.87 5.07 -13.70
CA THR A 298 9.66 6.22 -14.19
C THR A 298 11.14 6.14 -13.80
N ILE A 299 11.44 5.65 -12.60
CA ILE A 299 12.79 5.77 -12.03
C ILE A 299 13.50 4.40 -11.93
N TRP A 300 12.75 3.33 -11.67
CA TRP A 300 13.31 1.98 -11.48
C TRP A 300 13.24 1.10 -12.71
N SER A 301 12.85 1.66 -13.85
CA SER A 301 12.83 0.95 -15.15
C SER A 301 11.93 -0.28 -15.18
N LEU A 302 10.85 -0.30 -14.38
CA LEU A 302 9.89 -1.41 -14.34
C LEU A 302 9.33 -1.74 -15.72
N CYS A 303 9.19 -0.74 -16.60
CA CYS A 303 8.66 -0.88 -17.96
C CYS A 303 9.72 -1.26 -19.00
N SER A 304 11.02 -1.23 -18.67
CA SER A 304 12.12 -1.28 -19.65
C SER A 304 12.68 -2.67 -19.91
N TYR A 305 12.03 -3.74 -19.40
CA TYR A 305 12.52 -5.10 -19.60
C TYR A 305 12.46 -5.53 -21.07
N MET A 306 13.48 -6.30 -21.49
CA MET A 306 13.62 -6.90 -22.81
C MET A 306 13.53 -8.42 -22.79
N VAL A 307 13.47 -9.03 -21.61
CA VAL A 307 13.23 -10.46 -21.43
C VAL A 307 11.87 -10.83 -22.02
N ARG A 308 11.80 -11.95 -22.73
CA ARG A 308 10.61 -12.32 -23.52
C ARG A 308 9.75 -13.39 -22.86
N SER A 309 10.35 -14.31 -22.08
CA SER A 309 9.58 -15.35 -21.43
C SER A 309 8.79 -14.83 -20.24
N CYS A 310 7.58 -15.30 -20.06
CA CYS A 310 6.67 -14.92 -18.98
C CYS A 310 7.34 -15.01 -17.58
N LYS A 311 7.96 -16.18 -17.32
CA LYS A 311 8.68 -16.43 -16.06
C LYS A 311 9.87 -15.47 -15.86
N GLY A 312 10.63 -15.19 -16.93
CA GLY A 312 11.76 -14.26 -16.87
C GLY A 312 11.32 -12.83 -16.63
N ILE A 313 10.20 -12.39 -17.25
CA ILE A 313 9.61 -11.07 -17.04
C ILE A 313 9.16 -10.91 -15.59
N GLU A 314 8.38 -11.86 -15.06
CA GLU A 314 7.88 -11.82 -13.69
C GLU A 314 9.05 -11.83 -12.68
N MET A 315 10.08 -12.64 -12.93
CA MET A 315 11.28 -12.66 -12.10
C MET A 315 12.00 -11.31 -12.09
N LEU A 316 12.21 -10.69 -13.26
CA LEU A 316 12.90 -9.39 -13.37
C LEU A 316 12.11 -8.27 -12.71
N VAL A 317 10.78 -8.21 -12.94
CA VAL A 317 9.89 -7.24 -12.31
C VAL A 317 9.96 -7.37 -10.78
N ASN A 318 9.94 -8.59 -10.25
CA ASN A 318 10.05 -8.83 -8.81
C ASN A 318 11.45 -8.53 -8.27
N LEU A 319 12.51 -8.72 -9.05
CA LEU A 319 13.87 -8.32 -8.65
C LEU A 319 13.99 -6.80 -8.51
N ILE A 320 13.45 -6.04 -9.48
CA ILE A 320 13.36 -4.56 -9.39
C ILE A 320 12.59 -4.16 -8.13
N ASN A 321 11.48 -4.83 -7.88
CA ASN A 321 10.66 -4.59 -6.70
C ASN A 321 11.41 -4.87 -5.38
N ILE A 322 12.20 -5.93 -5.31
CA ILE A 322 13.03 -6.25 -4.14
C ILE A 322 14.06 -5.15 -3.90
N CYS A 323 14.73 -4.68 -4.94
CA CYS A 323 15.69 -3.57 -4.84
C CYS A 323 15.01 -2.28 -4.38
N TYR A 324 13.84 -1.95 -4.93
CA TYR A 324 13.05 -0.81 -4.51
C TYR A 324 12.65 -0.88 -3.03
N CYS A 325 12.16 -2.03 -2.56
CA CYS A 325 11.82 -2.25 -1.16
C CYS A 325 13.05 -2.18 -0.25
N ALA A 326 14.19 -2.72 -0.68
CA ALA A 326 15.43 -2.65 0.07
C ALA A 326 15.83 -1.19 0.31
N MET A 327 15.76 -0.32 -0.71
CA MET A 327 16.05 1.11 -0.54
C MET A 327 15.10 1.79 0.46
N LYS A 328 13.84 1.41 0.48
CA LYS A 328 12.87 1.95 1.47
C LYS A 328 13.12 1.45 2.89
N ILE A 329 13.65 0.25 3.05
CA ILE A 329 13.83 -0.42 4.35
C ILE A 329 15.19 -0.07 4.98
N LEU A 330 16.27 0.02 4.19
CA LEU A 330 17.63 0.25 4.68
C LEU A 330 17.76 1.44 5.66
N PRO A 331 17.17 2.62 5.42
CA PRO A 331 17.24 3.74 6.34
C PRO A 331 16.66 3.46 7.74
N TYR A 332 15.80 2.46 7.85
CA TYR A 332 15.20 2.04 9.11
C TYR A 332 15.89 0.86 9.77
N GLN A 333 16.79 0.18 9.06
CA GLN A 333 17.52 -0.98 9.58
C GLN A 333 18.94 -0.67 10.02
N ASP A 334 19.61 0.21 9.27
CA ASP A 334 21.00 0.53 9.45
C ASP A 334 21.15 2.02 9.78
N GLU A 335 21.80 2.31 10.90
CA GLU A 335 21.94 3.67 11.42
C GLU A 335 22.79 4.55 10.48
N GLN A 336 23.73 3.97 9.73
CA GLN A 336 24.54 4.70 8.75
C GLN A 336 23.68 5.34 7.64
N PHE A 337 22.47 4.82 7.40
CA PHE A 337 21.52 5.35 6.40
C PHE A 337 20.35 6.11 7.03
N SER A 338 20.37 6.36 8.33
CA SER A 338 19.23 6.95 9.05
C SER A 338 18.83 8.34 8.54
N GLU A 339 19.76 9.13 8.02
CA GLU A 339 19.49 10.44 7.43
C GLU A 339 18.53 10.37 6.22
N TYR A 340 18.51 9.23 5.49
CA TYR A 340 17.64 9.00 4.34
C TYR A 340 16.19 8.67 4.71
N ARG A 341 15.83 8.55 5.99
CA ARG A 341 14.44 8.40 6.45
C ARG A 341 13.57 9.59 6.03
N THR A 342 14.16 10.77 5.88
CA THR A 342 13.47 12.01 5.51
C THR A 342 13.61 12.37 4.03
N LYS A 343 14.54 11.74 3.33
CA LYS A 343 14.83 11.99 1.91
C LYS A 343 13.98 11.10 0.99
N SER A 344 13.99 11.40 -0.30
CA SER A 344 13.32 10.56 -1.29
C SER A 344 14.10 9.26 -1.55
N VAL A 345 13.39 8.20 -1.94
CA VAL A 345 14.00 6.91 -2.31
C VAL A 345 14.96 7.06 -3.50
N GLN A 346 14.66 8.00 -4.41
CA GLN A 346 15.49 8.29 -5.58
C GLN A 346 16.80 8.95 -5.21
N GLU A 347 16.75 9.89 -4.29
CA GLU A 347 17.94 10.57 -3.76
C GLU A 347 18.87 9.56 -3.08
N PHE A 348 18.32 8.75 -2.19
CA PHE A 348 19.08 7.69 -1.53
C PHE A 348 19.69 6.69 -2.54
N ARG A 349 18.87 6.23 -3.52
CA ARG A 349 19.36 5.35 -4.59
C ARG A 349 20.51 5.98 -5.37
N PHE A 350 20.40 7.26 -5.71
CA PHE A 350 21.43 7.97 -6.46
C PHE A 350 22.73 8.03 -5.66
N GLU A 351 22.70 8.50 -4.41
CA GLU A 351 23.88 8.62 -3.56
C GLU A 351 24.53 7.27 -3.26
N LEU A 352 23.74 6.24 -2.93
CA LEU A 352 24.24 4.89 -2.74
C LEU A 352 24.90 4.34 -4.02
N SER A 353 24.29 4.59 -5.18
CA SER A 353 24.85 4.20 -6.48
C SER A 353 26.20 4.87 -6.76
N GLN A 354 26.36 6.15 -6.41
CA GLN A 354 27.63 6.86 -6.53
C GLN A 354 28.70 6.29 -5.59
N GLY A 355 28.33 6.01 -4.34
CA GLY A 355 29.22 5.36 -3.37
C GLY A 355 29.73 4.00 -3.87
N ILE A 356 28.83 3.14 -4.36
CA ILE A 356 29.19 1.82 -4.92
C ILE A 356 30.11 1.96 -6.13
N ARG A 357 29.81 2.88 -7.06
CA ARG A 357 30.67 3.14 -8.24
C ARG A 357 32.07 3.59 -7.83
N SER A 358 32.16 4.49 -6.86
CA SER A 358 33.45 4.95 -6.32
C SER A 358 34.25 3.82 -5.69
N GLN A 359 33.61 2.95 -4.90
CA GLN A 359 34.27 1.79 -4.31
C GLN A 359 34.77 0.77 -5.36
N ILE A 360 33.93 0.49 -6.37
CA ILE A 360 34.32 -0.39 -7.48
C ILE A 360 35.51 0.20 -8.24
N PHE A 361 35.47 1.51 -8.52
CA PHE A 361 36.56 2.20 -9.20
C PHE A 361 37.85 2.12 -8.38
N LEU A 362 37.81 2.48 -7.10
CA LEU A 362 38.98 2.42 -6.21
C LEU A 362 39.53 1.01 -6.09
N THR A 363 38.68 0.01 -5.92
CA THR A 363 39.12 -1.39 -5.82
C THR A 363 39.82 -1.86 -7.09
N ASN A 364 39.26 -1.54 -8.26
CA ASN A 364 39.87 -1.87 -9.54
C ASN A 364 41.17 -1.07 -9.76
N PHE A 365 41.20 0.20 -9.38
CA PHE A 365 42.39 1.05 -9.48
C PHE A 365 43.52 0.48 -8.62
N VAL A 366 43.26 0.18 -7.34
CA VAL A 366 44.26 -0.42 -6.45
C VAL A 366 44.77 -1.77 -7.01
N ARG A 367 43.86 -2.66 -7.46
CA ARG A 367 44.23 -3.94 -8.06
C ARG A 367 45.11 -3.75 -9.29
N ASN A 368 44.78 -2.79 -10.15
CA ASN A 368 45.60 -2.49 -11.34
C ASN A 368 46.97 -1.95 -10.95
N ILE A 369 47.05 -1.01 -9.99
CA ILE A 369 48.33 -0.53 -9.47
C ILE A 369 49.17 -1.67 -8.90
N GLU A 370 48.63 -2.54 -8.04
CA GLU A 370 49.33 -3.70 -7.50
C GLU A 370 49.87 -4.62 -8.60
N THR A 371 49.08 -4.84 -9.64
CA THR A 371 49.46 -5.66 -10.79
C THR A 371 50.63 -5.03 -11.55
N HIS A 372 50.56 -3.69 -11.74
CA HIS A 372 51.63 -2.95 -12.43
C HIS A 372 52.91 -2.81 -11.59
N ILE A 373 52.78 -2.57 -10.29
CA ILE A 373 53.94 -2.51 -9.38
C ILE A 373 54.67 -3.84 -9.32
N LYS A 374 53.97 -4.97 -9.36
CA LYS A 374 54.54 -6.32 -9.44
C LYS A 374 55.12 -6.65 -10.81
N SER A 375 54.87 -5.82 -11.82
CA SER A 375 55.44 -6.00 -13.16
C SER A 375 56.96 -5.64 -13.13
N ASN A 376 57.79 -6.58 -13.57
CA ASN A 376 59.25 -6.36 -13.65
C ASN A 376 59.67 -5.13 -14.49
N VAL A 377 58.82 -4.72 -15.41
CA VAL A 377 59.04 -3.53 -16.27
C VAL A 377 58.93 -2.22 -15.43
N ILE A 378 57.93 -2.11 -14.59
CA ILE A 378 57.73 -0.94 -13.74
C ILE A 378 58.74 -0.89 -12.62
N ILE A 379 59.10 -2.01 -12.03
CA ILE A 379 60.17 -2.10 -11.01
C ILE A 379 61.51 -1.66 -11.61
N LYS A 380 61.83 -2.05 -12.84
CA LYS A 380 63.04 -1.62 -13.55
C LYS A 380 63.01 -0.12 -13.84
N ALA A 381 61.88 0.44 -14.31
CA ALA A 381 61.71 1.84 -14.60
C ALA A 381 61.84 2.71 -13.33
N LEU A 382 61.20 2.29 -12.22
CA LEU A 382 61.35 2.95 -10.92
C LEU A 382 62.75 2.91 -10.39
N LYS A 383 63.46 1.79 -10.52
CA LYS A 383 64.88 1.67 -10.15
C LYS A 383 65.80 2.59 -11.00
N GLN A 384 65.49 2.81 -12.27
CA GLN A 384 66.18 3.73 -13.14
C GLN A 384 65.93 5.19 -12.76
N LEU A 385 64.66 5.56 -12.47
CA LEU A 385 64.31 6.90 -12.02
C LEU A 385 64.98 7.26 -10.69
N ILE A 386 64.97 6.36 -9.71
CA ILE A 386 65.65 6.54 -8.42
C ILE A 386 67.16 6.74 -8.59
N ARG A 387 67.78 5.98 -9.49
CA ARG A 387 69.23 6.14 -9.81
C ARG A 387 69.56 7.45 -10.49
N GLN A 388 68.61 8.06 -11.22
CA GLN A 388 68.81 9.38 -11.87
C GLN A 388 68.60 10.56 -10.93
N GLN A 389 67.97 10.39 -9.78
CA GLN A 389 67.79 11.45 -8.77
C GLN A 389 68.82 11.46 -7.66
N VAL A 390 69.78 10.54 -7.67
CA VAL A 390 70.82 10.39 -6.64
C VAL A 390 72.22 10.86 -7.17
N TYR A 391 72.23 11.54 -8.35
CA TYR A 391 73.44 12.18 -8.86
C TYR A 391 73.20 13.64 -9.12
#